data_dc5ee786bb44f343e9fffe08f78fe68e
#
_entry.id   dc5ee786bb44f343e9fffe08f78fe68e
#
_cell.length_a   1.000
_cell.length_b   1.000
_cell.length_c   1.000
_cell.angle_alpha   90.00
_cell.angle_beta   90.00
_cell.angle_gamma   90.00
#
_symmetry.space_group_name_H-M   'P 1'
#
loop_
_entity.id
_entity.type
_entity.pdbx_description
1 polymer ?
#
loop_
_entity_poly.entity_id
_entity_poly.type
_entity_poly.pdbx_seq_one_letter_code
_entity_poly.pdbx_strand_id
1 'polypeptide(L)'
;MVSPPERVDVASAAKARPRSEVVVRLLRPLTDALVGVLGRIGVDPQAIVLTHTAVGVAAVGLVVLGPQGWPWAALLLQVKTLLDGLDGGVARATDRVTLLGRYLDSVLDTVVNVMLFAALALYGPGIWGWLLAALAALVHTLILSLDFNLERRYTALRQAFPPAGPDTTPAGGPPRLVALFQGAYDALLAPQDRWLARLDDALFSRLAGVAPQRASLDVRLAWSDLFSTATLVNLGLSSQFVALGVCLVLGVPFAYVWFVLACGAYVLVVQAIRAVRFVRYLAVRS
;
A
#
# COMPACT_ATOMS: atom_id res chain seq x y z
N MET A 1 36.42 2.97 -25.76
CA MET A 1 35.04 3.05 -26.26
C MET A 1 34.14 2.94 -25.05
N VAL A 2 33.57 4.07 -24.61
CA VAL A 2 32.62 4.09 -23.50
C VAL A 2 31.28 3.68 -24.10
N SER A 3 30.70 2.58 -23.64
CA SER A 3 29.36 2.16 -24.03
C SER A 3 28.36 3.30 -23.78
N PRO A 4 27.43 3.58 -24.70
CA PRO A 4 26.42 4.60 -24.48
C PRO A 4 25.62 4.26 -23.22
N PRO A 5 25.19 5.23 -22.41
CA PRO A 5 24.42 4.99 -21.23
C PRO A 5 23.14 4.23 -21.62
N GLU A 6 22.93 3.07 -20.99
CA GLU A 6 21.78 2.21 -21.16
C GLU A 6 20.50 3.04 -20.97
N ARG A 7 19.59 2.99 -21.94
CA ARG A 7 18.34 3.76 -21.86
C ARG A 7 17.51 3.22 -20.70
N VAL A 8 17.37 4.01 -19.67
CA VAL A 8 16.47 3.69 -18.54
C VAL A 8 15.04 3.64 -19.10
N ASP A 9 14.45 2.43 -19.08
CA ASP A 9 13.08 2.24 -19.54
C ASP A 9 12.09 2.71 -18.45
N VAL A 10 11.70 3.97 -18.53
CA VAL A 10 10.75 4.58 -17.61
C VAL A 10 9.35 3.94 -17.72
N ALA A 11 9.00 3.34 -18.87
CA ALA A 11 7.72 2.67 -19.04
C ALA A 11 7.62 1.38 -18.20
N SER A 12 8.75 0.68 -17.98
CA SER A 12 8.82 -0.50 -17.10
C SER A 12 8.71 -0.15 -15.62
N ALA A 13 8.97 1.11 -15.26
CA ALA A 13 8.86 1.59 -13.88
C ALA A 13 7.42 1.66 -13.36
N ALA A 14 6.42 1.73 -14.26
CA ALA A 14 5.03 1.77 -13.87
C ALA A 14 4.56 0.41 -13.34
N LYS A 15 4.06 0.38 -12.09
CA LYS A 15 3.41 -0.81 -11.54
C LYS A 15 2.14 -1.10 -12.36
N ALA A 16 2.02 -2.30 -12.90
CA ALA A 16 0.87 -2.73 -13.71
C ALA A 16 -0.37 -2.94 -12.82
N ARG A 17 -0.95 -1.85 -12.31
CA ARG A 17 -2.19 -1.86 -11.53
C ARG A 17 -3.39 -1.63 -12.44
N PRO A 18 -4.56 -2.24 -12.17
CA PRO A 18 -5.80 -2.00 -12.92
C PRO A 18 -6.24 -0.53 -12.85
N ARG A 19 -5.95 0.15 -11.74
CA ARG A 19 -6.03 1.60 -11.56
C ARG A 19 -4.99 2.04 -10.54
N SER A 20 -4.54 3.30 -10.63
CA SER A 20 -3.67 3.93 -9.64
C SER A 20 -4.43 4.97 -8.82
N GLU A 21 -3.99 5.21 -7.60
CA GLU A 21 -4.49 6.29 -6.76
C GLU A 21 -4.47 7.63 -7.50
N VAL A 22 -5.43 8.50 -7.22
CA VAL A 22 -5.50 9.85 -7.81
C VAL A 22 -4.22 10.62 -7.51
N VAL A 23 -3.73 10.57 -6.26
CA VAL A 23 -2.50 11.25 -5.81
C VAL A 23 -1.29 10.75 -6.61
N VAL A 24 -1.14 9.43 -6.76
CA VAL A 24 -0.05 8.82 -7.55
C VAL A 24 -0.12 9.27 -9.01
N ARG A 25 -1.32 9.36 -9.60
CA ARG A 25 -1.48 9.84 -10.98
C ARG A 25 -1.08 11.30 -11.16
N LEU A 26 -1.41 12.15 -10.18
CA LEU A 26 -1.04 13.56 -10.19
C LEU A 26 0.48 13.76 -10.06
N LEU A 27 1.13 12.95 -9.21
CA LEU A 27 2.58 12.99 -9.00
C LEU A 27 3.37 12.28 -10.10
N ARG A 28 2.73 11.46 -10.92
CA ARG A 28 3.38 10.60 -11.92
C ARG A 28 4.35 11.33 -12.84
N PRO A 29 4.03 12.51 -13.46
CA PRO A 29 4.98 13.18 -14.33
C PRO A 29 6.30 13.56 -13.61
N LEU A 30 6.18 14.00 -12.35
CA LEU A 30 7.32 14.33 -11.51
C LEU A 30 8.10 13.06 -11.12
N THR A 31 7.40 12.02 -10.69
CA THR A 31 7.99 10.73 -10.32
C THR A 31 8.75 10.12 -11.50
N ASP A 32 8.13 10.07 -12.71
CA ASP A 32 8.75 9.49 -13.91
C ASP A 32 10.02 10.28 -14.31
N ALA A 33 10.00 11.62 -14.22
CA ALA A 33 11.18 12.45 -14.48
C ALA A 33 12.31 12.15 -13.49
N LEU A 34 12.00 12.08 -12.19
CA LEU A 34 12.97 11.80 -11.13
C LEU A 34 13.51 10.37 -11.22
N VAL A 35 12.68 9.37 -11.52
CA VAL A 35 13.12 7.99 -11.79
C VAL A 35 14.14 7.94 -12.92
N GLY A 36 13.89 8.69 -14.01
CA GLY A 36 14.83 8.79 -15.13
C GLY A 36 16.18 9.39 -14.73
N VAL A 37 16.21 10.39 -13.87
CA VAL A 37 17.44 10.99 -13.35
C VAL A 37 18.16 10.07 -12.39
N LEU A 38 17.45 9.59 -11.34
CA LEU A 38 18.02 8.76 -10.28
C LEU A 38 18.52 7.41 -10.82
N GLY A 39 17.80 6.81 -11.78
CA GLY A 39 18.23 5.60 -12.45
C GLY A 39 19.53 5.78 -13.24
N ARG A 40 19.71 6.94 -13.94
CA ARG A 40 20.95 7.24 -14.70
C ARG A 40 22.17 7.46 -13.81
N ILE A 41 21.99 8.08 -12.66
CA ILE A 41 23.10 8.30 -11.70
C ILE A 41 23.33 7.09 -10.80
N GLY A 42 22.52 6.03 -10.93
CA GLY A 42 22.72 4.74 -10.27
C GLY A 42 22.37 4.73 -8.77
N VAL A 43 21.45 5.58 -8.33
CA VAL A 43 21.01 5.61 -6.93
C VAL A 43 20.47 4.24 -6.51
N ASP A 44 20.87 3.77 -5.33
CA ASP A 44 20.37 2.53 -4.76
C ASP A 44 18.91 2.70 -4.29
N PRO A 45 17.96 1.87 -4.78
CA PRO A 45 16.58 1.90 -4.31
C PRO A 45 16.42 1.75 -2.80
N GLN A 46 17.26 0.94 -2.14
CA GLN A 46 17.24 0.76 -0.69
C GLN A 46 17.62 2.04 0.05
N ALA A 47 18.53 2.86 -0.50
CA ALA A 47 18.86 4.16 0.07
C ALA A 47 17.67 5.13 -0.01
N ILE A 48 16.84 5.05 -1.07
CA ILE A 48 15.61 5.84 -1.18
C ILE A 48 14.60 5.39 -0.09
N VAL A 49 14.44 4.08 0.14
CA VAL A 49 13.61 3.54 1.23
C VAL A 49 14.04 4.11 2.58
N LEU A 50 15.33 4.06 2.90
CA LEU A 50 15.82 4.62 4.17
C LEU A 50 15.60 6.13 4.26
N THR A 51 15.74 6.84 3.14
CA THR A 51 15.53 8.30 3.08
C THR A 51 14.06 8.66 3.35
N HIS A 52 13.09 8.02 2.66
CA HIS A 52 11.68 8.32 2.89
C HIS A 52 11.24 7.89 4.29
N THR A 53 11.81 6.82 4.85
CA THR A 53 11.59 6.43 6.24
C THR A 53 12.07 7.51 7.22
N ALA A 54 13.29 8.03 7.01
CA ALA A 54 13.84 9.13 7.84
C ALA A 54 12.96 10.38 7.76
N VAL A 55 12.48 10.74 6.55
CA VAL A 55 11.51 11.83 6.34
C VAL A 55 10.20 11.55 7.09
N GLY A 56 9.70 10.32 7.07
CA GLY A 56 8.51 9.91 7.81
C GLY A 56 8.68 10.04 9.33
N VAL A 57 9.82 9.59 9.86
CA VAL A 57 10.15 9.74 11.30
C VAL A 57 10.28 11.22 11.69
N ALA A 58 10.90 12.05 10.84
CA ALA A 58 10.95 13.50 11.07
C ALA A 58 9.55 14.12 11.08
N ALA A 59 8.65 13.69 10.18
CA ALA A 59 7.25 14.14 10.19
C ALA A 59 6.55 13.76 11.51
N VAL A 60 6.76 12.55 12.04
CA VAL A 60 6.24 12.13 13.35
C VAL A 60 6.74 13.07 14.44
N GLY A 61 8.04 13.38 14.47
CA GLY A 61 8.63 14.31 15.45
C GLY A 61 7.96 15.69 15.38
N LEU A 62 7.70 16.20 14.17
CA LEU A 62 7.01 17.48 13.97
C LEU A 62 5.54 17.43 14.41
N VAL A 63 4.85 16.29 14.24
CA VAL A 63 3.50 16.11 14.80
C VAL A 63 3.54 16.22 16.32
N VAL A 64 4.49 15.54 16.98
CA VAL A 64 4.66 15.56 18.44
C VAL A 64 4.99 16.97 18.96
N LEU A 65 5.75 17.77 18.21
CA LEU A 65 6.07 19.17 18.56
C LEU A 65 4.84 20.09 18.64
N GLY A 66 3.71 19.65 18.12
CA GLY A 66 2.45 20.39 18.20
C GLY A 66 2.19 21.38 17.04
N PRO A 67 1.31 22.37 17.24
CA PRO A 67 0.78 23.21 16.15
C PRO A 67 1.83 23.87 15.27
N GLN A 68 2.97 24.23 15.82
CA GLN A 68 4.08 24.85 15.07
C GLN A 68 4.74 23.87 14.10
N GLY A 69 4.74 22.58 14.43
CA GLY A 69 5.31 21.52 13.61
C GLY A 69 4.34 20.98 12.55
N TRP A 70 3.02 21.10 12.73
CA TRP A 70 2.01 20.45 11.88
C TRP A 70 2.08 20.81 10.39
N PRO A 71 2.24 22.07 9.99
CA PRO A 71 2.37 22.40 8.56
C PRO A 71 3.61 21.75 7.92
N TRP A 72 4.71 21.69 8.67
CA TRP A 72 5.94 21.05 8.21
C TRP A 72 5.82 19.53 8.16
N ALA A 73 5.13 18.93 9.15
CA ALA A 73 4.81 17.51 9.11
C ALA A 73 3.94 17.16 7.88
N ALA A 74 2.93 17.99 7.58
CA ALA A 74 2.10 17.84 6.39
C ALA A 74 2.94 17.87 5.10
N LEU A 75 3.88 18.80 4.99
CA LEU A 75 4.81 18.90 3.85
C LEU A 75 5.71 17.65 3.75
N LEU A 76 6.33 17.24 4.86
CA LEU A 76 7.22 16.07 4.87
C LEU A 76 6.49 14.77 4.52
N LEU A 77 5.23 14.62 4.89
CA LEU A 77 4.42 13.47 4.48
C LEU A 77 4.21 13.42 2.95
N GLN A 78 4.05 14.57 2.29
CA GLN A 78 3.97 14.61 0.82
C GLN A 78 5.33 14.30 0.17
N VAL A 79 6.42 14.79 0.76
CA VAL A 79 7.79 14.43 0.32
C VAL A 79 8.03 12.93 0.49
N LYS A 80 7.62 12.35 1.64
CA LYS A 80 7.67 10.89 1.85
C LYS A 80 6.91 10.14 0.76
N THR A 81 5.68 10.56 0.47
CA THR A 81 4.84 9.95 -0.58
C THR A 81 5.52 9.97 -1.95
N LEU A 82 6.19 11.07 -2.29
CA LEU A 82 6.93 11.18 -3.55
C LEU A 82 8.12 10.22 -3.57
N LEU A 83 8.93 10.20 -2.52
CA LEU A 83 10.11 9.34 -2.40
C LEU A 83 9.74 7.84 -2.41
N ASP A 84 8.65 7.45 -1.76
CA ASP A 84 8.07 6.11 -1.77
C ASP A 84 7.71 5.65 -3.21
N GLY A 85 7.16 6.53 -4.03
CA GLY A 85 6.95 6.24 -5.45
C GLY A 85 8.25 6.08 -6.25
N LEU A 86 9.35 6.72 -5.80
CA LEU A 86 10.64 6.70 -6.49
C LEU A 86 11.42 5.40 -6.26
N ASP A 87 11.42 4.83 -5.05
CA ASP A 87 12.20 3.63 -4.75
C ASP A 87 11.79 2.44 -5.63
N GLY A 88 10.51 2.12 -5.66
CA GLY A 88 9.96 1.09 -6.53
C GLY A 88 10.06 1.45 -8.02
N GLY A 89 9.96 2.73 -8.39
CA GLY A 89 10.17 3.23 -9.74
C GLY A 89 11.60 2.98 -10.22
N VAL A 90 12.59 3.41 -9.44
CA VAL A 90 14.02 3.23 -9.74
C VAL A 90 14.37 1.75 -9.74
N ALA A 91 13.89 0.96 -8.76
CA ALA A 91 14.15 -0.48 -8.70
C ALA A 91 13.70 -1.20 -9.97
N ARG A 92 12.50 -0.90 -10.47
CA ARG A 92 11.98 -1.49 -11.73
C ARG A 92 12.71 -0.98 -12.95
N ALA A 93 12.98 0.33 -13.04
CA ALA A 93 13.64 0.94 -14.21
C ALA A 93 15.11 0.50 -14.37
N THR A 94 15.75 0.05 -13.28
CA THR A 94 17.16 -0.40 -13.27
C THR A 94 17.30 -1.91 -13.07
N ASP A 95 16.20 -2.67 -13.07
CA ASP A 95 16.14 -4.12 -12.81
C ASP A 95 16.81 -4.52 -11.47
N ARG A 96 16.67 -3.66 -10.45
CA ARG A 96 17.21 -3.86 -9.09
C ARG A 96 16.12 -4.17 -8.05
N VAL A 97 15.06 -4.84 -8.47
CA VAL A 97 14.04 -5.31 -7.53
C VAL A 97 14.61 -6.43 -6.67
N THR A 98 14.56 -6.28 -5.33
CA THR A 98 15.15 -7.25 -4.38
C THR A 98 14.16 -7.61 -3.28
N LEU A 99 14.36 -8.79 -2.66
CA LEU A 99 13.57 -9.23 -1.50
C LEU A 99 13.77 -8.28 -0.31
N LEU A 100 15.04 -7.91 -0.03
CA LEU A 100 15.36 -7.00 1.06
C LEU A 100 14.66 -5.65 0.87
N GLY A 101 14.71 -5.06 -0.35
CA GLY A 101 14.05 -3.79 -0.64
C GLY A 101 12.55 -3.85 -0.36
N ARG A 102 11.87 -4.92 -0.79
CA ARG A 102 10.42 -5.11 -0.57
C ARG A 102 10.06 -5.25 0.91
N TYR A 103 10.81 -6.06 1.67
CA TYR A 103 10.53 -6.24 3.10
C TYR A 103 10.89 -5.00 3.91
N LEU A 104 12.03 -4.35 3.57
CA LEU A 104 12.48 -3.11 4.21
C LEU A 104 11.42 -2.03 4.08
N ASP A 105 10.95 -1.76 2.87
CA ASP A 105 9.91 -0.80 2.57
C ASP A 105 8.63 -1.07 3.38
N SER A 106 8.05 -2.26 3.25
CA SER A 106 6.79 -2.62 3.92
C SER A 106 6.88 -2.54 5.46
N VAL A 107 8.00 -3.01 6.04
CA VAL A 107 8.19 -3.01 7.51
C VAL A 107 8.39 -1.59 8.02
N LEU A 108 9.26 -0.81 7.36
CA LEU A 108 9.56 0.56 7.81
C LEU A 108 8.36 1.49 7.63
N ASP A 109 7.58 1.33 6.57
CA ASP A 109 6.32 2.05 6.39
C ASP A 109 5.32 1.73 7.49
N THR A 110 5.21 0.45 7.86
CA THR A 110 4.36 0.04 8.98
C THR A 110 4.82 0.69 10.29
N VAL A 111 6.12 0.71 10.56
CA VAL A 111 6.67 1.36 11.77
C VAL A 111 6.35 2.86 11.78
N VAL A 112 6.57 3.58 10.67
CA VAL A 112 6.25 5.01 10.57
C VAL A 112 4.75 5.25 10.79
N ASN A 113 3.88 4.42 10.20
CA ASN A 113 2.44 4.54 10.38
C ASN A 113 2.01 4.32 11.84
N VAL A 114 2.55 3.31 12.52
CA VAL A 114 2.29 3.08 13.95
C VAL A 114 2.74 4.27 14.79
N MET A 115 3.93 4.82 14.50
CA MET A 115 4.42 6.01 15.18
C MET A 115 3.53 7.24 14.93
N LEU A 116 3.01 7.42 13.71
CA LEU A 116 2.06 8.50 13.40
C LEU A 116 0.77 8.37 14.20
N PHE A 117 0.16 7.19 14.26
CA PHE A 117 -1.04 6.99 15.08
C PHE A 117 -0.77 7.19 16.57
N ALA A 118 0.38 6.78 17.07
CA ALA A 118 0.80 7.06 18.47
C ALA A 118 0.95 8.57 18.72
N ALA A 119 1.56 9.31 17.77
CA ALA A 119 1.66 10.76 17.87
C ALA A 119 0.28 11.45 17.83
N LEU A 120 -0.65 10.97 16.99
CA LEU A 120 -2.01 11.47 16.90
C LEU A 120 -2.82 11.21 18.18
N ALA A 121 -2.56 10.10 18.88
CA ALA A 121 -3.21 9.76 20.15
C ALA A 121 -2.99 10.84 21.21
N LEU A 122 -1.87 11.57 21.17
CA LEU A 122 -1.57 12.68 22.09
C LEU A 122 -2.60 13.82 22.01
N TYR A 123 -3.30 13.95 20.90
CA TYR A 123 -4.31 14.97 20.64
C TYR A 123 -5.75 14.46 20.81
N GLY A 124 -5.91 13.22 21.23
CA GLY A 124 -7.19 12.60 21.51
C GLY A 124 -7.63 12.74 22.97
N PRO A 125 -8.88 12.34 23.27
CA PRO A 125 -9.46 12.47 24.63
C PRO A 125 -8.88 11.40 25.58
N GLY A 126 -7.78 11.70 26.26
CA GLY A 126 -7.17 10.82 27.29
C GLY A 126 -6.94 9.38 26.80
N ILE A 127 -7.30 8.40 27.62
CA ILE A 127 -7.13 6.98 27.28
C ILE A 127 -7.94 6.56 26.03
N TRP A 128 -9.11 7.16 25.79
CA TRP A 128 -9.92 6.89 24.60
C TRP A 128 -9.21 7.33 23.31
N GLY A 129 -8.41 8.41 23.38
CA GLY A 129 -7.57 8.83 22.25
C GLY A 129 -6.60 7.75 21.82
N TRP A 130 -5.93 7.10 22.79
CA TRP A 130 -5.01 5.99 22.53
C TRP A 130 -5.72 4.75 21.98
N LEU A 131 -6.87 4.38 22.55
CA LEU A 131 -7.65 3.24 22.09
C LEU A 131 -8.17 3.45 20.67
N LEU A 132 -8.71 4.65 20.37
CA LEU A 132 -9.20 4.98 19.03
C LEU A 132 -8.06 5.06 18.01
N ALA A 133 -6.91 5.62 18.36
CA ALA A 133 -5.75 5.67 17.49
C ALA A 133 -5.20 4.26 17.21
N ALA A 134 -5.14 3.39 18.22
CA ALA A 134 -4.75 1.98 18.04
C ALA A 134 -5.74 1.22 17.14
N LEU A 135 -7.04 1.41 17.34
CA LEU A 135 -8.08 0.85 16.47
C LEU A 135 -7.94 1.37 15.03
N ALA A 136 -7.73 2.68 14.86
CA ALA A 136 -7.55 3.28 13.54
C ALA A 136 -6.26 2.76 12.86
N ALA A 137 -5.16 2.59 13.60
CA ALA A 137 -3.94 1.97 13.07
C ALA A 137 -4.19 0.54 12.57
N LEU A 138 -4.93 -0.26 13.32
CA LEU A 138 -5.35 -1.60 12.89
C LEU A 138 -6.23 -1.54 11.64
N VAL A 139 -7.26 -0.70 11.63
CA VAL A 139 -8.15 -0.52 10.46
C VAL A 139 -7.36 -0.06 9.24
N HIS A 140 -6.41 0.88 9.41
CA HIS A 140 -5.54 1.36 8.34
C HIS A 140 -4.74 0.21 7.71
N THR A 141 -4.06 -0.60 8.51
CA THR A 141 -3.28 -1.74 7.99
C THR A 141 -4.16 -2.78 7.32
N LEU A 142 -5.37 -3.04 7.84
CA LEU A 142 -6.35 -3.95 7.23
C LEU A 142 -6.85 -3.43 5.88
N ILE A 143 -7.06 -2.11 5.72
CA ILE A 143 -7.44 -1.49 4.44
C ILE A 143 -6.34 -1.72 3.41
N LEU A 144 -5.07 -1.43 3.74
CA LEU A 144 -3.93 -1.61 2.85
C LEU A 144 -3.74 -3.08 2.45
N SER A 145 -3.86 -3.99 3.42
CA SER A 145 -3.77 -5.43 3.19
C SER A 145 -4.91 -5.95 2.30
N LEU A 146 -6.14 -5.44 2.48
CA LEU A 146 -7.27 -5.80 1.63
C LEU A 146 -7.08 -5.30 0.19
N ASP A 147 -6.66 -4.04 0.00
CA ASP A 147 -6.35 -3.48 -1.32
C ASP A 147 -5.30 -4.35 -2.04
N PHE A 148 -4.21 -4.68 -1.35
CA PHE A 148 -3.16 -5.56 -1.87
C PHE A 148 -3.71 -6.94 -2.30
N ASN A 149 -4.53 -7.58 -1.46
CA ASN A 149 -5.10 -8.91 -1.76
C ASN A 149 -6.06 -8.85 -2.96
N LEU A 150 -6.91 -7.81 -3.06
CA LEU A 150 -7.84 -7.64 -4.17
C LEU A 150 -7.11 -7.35 -5.48
N GLU A 151 -6.11 -6.46 -5.45
CA GLU A 151 -5.27 -6.16 -6.62
C GLU A 151 -4.54 -7.42 -7.11
N ARG A 152 -3.90 -8.15 -6.20
CA ARG A 152 -3.18 -9.38 -6.51
C ARG A 152 -4.10 -10.42 -7.14
N ARG A 153 -5.29 -10.63 -6.59
CA ARG A 153 -6.30 -11.57 -7.12
C ARG A 153 -6.80 -11.11 -8.49
N TYR A 154 -7.14 -9.83 -8.63
CA TYR A 154 -7.61 -9.25 -9.88
C TYR A 154 -6.60 -9.45 -11.01
N THR A 155 -5.33 -9.14 -10.74
CA THR A 155 -4.23 -9.25 -11.70
C THR A 155 -3.94 -10.71 -12.05
N ALA A 156 -3.85 -11.59 -11.06
CA ALA A 156 -3.56 -13.01 -11.26
C ALA A 156 -4.61 -13.71 -12.13
N LEU A 157 -5.90 -13.35 -12.00
CA LEU A 157 -6.97 -13.95 -12.79
C LEU A 157 -7.02 -13.46 -14.26
N ARG A 158 -6.41 -12.30 -14.55
CA ARG A 158 -6.47 -11.66 -15.89
C ARG A 158 -5.15 -11.74 -16.65
N GLN A 159 -4.06 -12.07 -15.99
CA GLN A 159 -2.80 -12.36 -16.67
C GLN A 159 -2.92 -13.72 -17.37
N ALA A 160 -2.69 -13.73 -18.68
CA ALA A 160 -2.77 -14.94 -19.51
C ALA A 160 -1.65 -15.96 -19.17
N PHE A 161 -0.61 -15.53 -18.47
CA PHE A 161 0.50 -16.36 -18.02
C PHE A 161 0.67 -16.19 -16.50
N PRO A 162 0.61 -17.29 -15.72
CA PRO A 162 1.06 -17.25 -14.33
C PRO A 162 2.53 -16.80 -14.31
N PRO A 163 2.97 -16.07 -13.27
CA PRO A 163 4.38 -15.77 -13.12
C PRO A 163 5.17 -17.07 -13.18
N ALA A 164 6.13 -17.13 -14.11
CA ALA A 164 6.90 -18.34 -14.40
C ALA A 164 7.79 -18.68 -13.21
N GLY A 165 7.55 -19.82 -12.57
CA GLY A 165 8.46 -20.44 -11.64
C GLY A 165 8.47 -19.90 -10.21
N PRO A 166 9.32 -20.44 -9.34
CA PRO A 166 9.55 -19.95 -8.00
C PRO A 166 10.04 -18.49 -8.04
N ASP A 167 9.68 -17.69 -7.05
CA ASP A 167 10.09 -16.28 -6.94
C ASP A 167 11.63 -16.20 -6.96
N THR A 168 12.19 -15.90 -8.12
CA THR A 168 13.63 -15.79 -8.36
C THR A 168 14.18 -14.41 -8.01
N THR A 169 13.40 -13.59 -7.31
CA THR A 169 13.80 -12.24 -6.90
C THR A 169 15.10 -12.30 -6.10
N PRO A 170 16.16 -11.56 -6.50
CA PRO A 170 17.42 -11.54 -5.78
C PRO A 170 17.28 -11.12 -4.32
N ALA A 171 18.10 -11.69 -3.43
CA ALA A 171 18.08 -11.34 -2.01
C ALA A 171 18.35 -9.85 -1.76
N GLY A 172 19.29 -9.26 -2.50
CA GLY A 172 19.58 -7.82 -2.48
C GLY A 172 20.32 -7.32 -1.25
N GLY A 173 20.85 -8.21 -0.42
CA GLY A 173 21.61 -7.82 0.77
C GLY A 173 22.11 -9.00 1.59
N PRO A 174 22.78 -8.73 2.74
CA PRO A 174 23.27 -9.77 3.64
C PRO A 174 22.14 -10.71 4.12
N PRO A 175 22.35 -12.05 4.12
CA PRO A 175 21.30 -13.00 4.50
C PRO A 175 20.66 -12.74 5.85
N ARG A 176 21.41 -12.23 6.82
CA ARG A 176 20.91 -11.87 8.15
C ARG A 176 19.90 -10.72 8.11
N LEU A 177 20.15 -9.69 7.29
CA LEU A 177 19.21 -8.56 7.13
C LEU A 177 17.95 -9.00 6.39
N VAL A 178 18.09 -9.79 5.32
CA VAL A 178 16.93 -10.37 4.61
C VAL A 178 16.08 -11.18 5.59
N ALA A 179 16.69 -12.08 6.37
CA ALA A 179 15.97 -12.90 7.34
C ALA A 179 15.28 -12.06 8.44
N LEU A 180 15.94 -10.99 8.92
CA LEU A 180 15.37 -10.08 9.92
C LEU A 180 14.11 -9.39 9.40
N PHE A 181 14.20 -8.73 8.23
CA PHE A 181 13.05 -7.99 7.67
C PHE A 181 11.97 -8.91 7.14
N GLN A 182 12.32 -10.08 6.60
CA GLN A 182 11.37 -11.12 6.27
C GLN A 182 10.64 -11.63 7.51
N GLY A 183 11.36 -11.92 8.60
CA GLY A 183 10.75 -12.35 9.86
C GLY A 183 9.82 -11.28 10.46
N ALA A 184 10.19 -10.00 10.38
CA ALA A 184 9.33 -8.90 10.79
C ALA A 184 8.08 -8.78 9.91
N TYR A 185 8.21 -8.90 8.58
CA TYR A 185 7.08 -8.94 7.65
C TYR A 185 6.15 -10.13 7.95
N ASP A 186 6.72 -11.32 8.13
CA ASP A 186 5.97 -12.55 8.40
C ASP A 186 5.24 -12.51 9.75
N ALA A 187 5.75 -11.76 10.72
CA ALA A 187 5.13 -11.59 12.03
C ALA A 187 4.05 -10.49 12.04
N LEU A 188 4.28 -9.37 11.36
CA LEU A 188 3.44 -8.17 11.44
C LEU A 188 2.38 -8.09 10.32
N LEU A 189 2.74 -8.42 9.08
CA LEU A 189 1.90 -8.17 7.90
C LEU A 189 1.31 -9.46 7.32
N ALA A 190 2.10 -10.50 7.14
CA ALA A 190 1.63 -11.73 6.51
C ALA A 190 0.46 -12.44 7.23
N PRO A 191 0.28 -12.38 8.58
CA PRO A 191 -0.87 -12.98 9.23
C PRO A 191 -2.19 -12.32 8.82
N GLN A 192 -2.22 -10.98 8.76
CA GLN A 192 -3.42 -10.25 8.35
C GLN A 192 -3.74 -10.45 6.87
N ASP A 193 -2.73 -10.49 5.99
CA ASP A 193 -2.91 -10.77 4.56
C ASP A 193 -3.54 -12.16 4.36
N ARG A 194 -3.01 -13.18 5.06
CA ARG A 194 -3.54 -14.54 5.01
C ARG A 194 -4.94 -14.64 5.59
N TRP A 195 -5.22 -13.93 6.68
CA TRP A 195 -6.53 -13.91 7.31
C TRP A 195 -7.57 -13.28 6.39
N LEU A 196 -7.29 -12.10 5.81
CA LEU A 196 -8.17 -11.44 4.85
C LEU A 196 -8.41 -12.29 3.60
N ALA A 197 -7.36 -12.92 3.06
CA ALA A 197 -7.51 -13.83 1.93
C ALA A 197 -8.43 -15.02 2.24
N ARG A 198 -8.30 -15.60 3.45
CA ARG A 198 -9.19 -16.69 3.89
C ARG A 198 -10.64 -16.24 4.08
N LEU A 199 -10.85 -15.03 4.64
CA LEU A 199 -12.20 -14.45 4.77
C LEU A 199 -12.84 -14.23 3.40
N ASP A 200 -12.08 -13.69 2.44
CA ASP A 200 -12.57 -13.47 1.07
C ASP A 200 -12.90 -14.79 0.37
N ASP A 201 -12.07 -15.84 0.53
CA ASP A 201 -12.33 -17.17 0.01
C ASP A 201 -13.54 -17.85 0.69
N ALA A 202 -13.69 -17.66 1.99
CA ALA A 202 -14.85 -18.19 2.74
C ALA A 202 -16.16 -17.51 2.30
N LEU A 203 -16.13 -16.17 2.12
CA LEU A 203 -17.29 -15.42 1.64
C LEU A 203 -17.65 -15.83 0.20
N PHE A 204 -16.65 -15.95 -0.69
CA PHE A 204 -16.85 -16.47 -2.03
C PHE A 204 -17.51 -17.85 -1.99
N SER A 205 -16.94 -18.79 -1.23
CA SER A 205 -17.40 -20.17 -1.16
C SER A 205 -18.82 -20.27 -0.63
N ARG A 206 -19.17 -19.43 0.36
CA ARG A 206 -20.52 -19.35 0.92
C ARG A 206 -21.56 -18.86 -0.08
N LEU A 207 -21.19 -17.88 -0.91
CA LEU A 207 -22.09 -17.28 -1.90
C LEU A 207 -22.18 -18.12 -3.19
N ALA A 208 -21.06 -18.68 -3.66
CA ALA A 208 -20.98 -19.47 -4.87
C ALA A 208 -21.38 -20.96 -4.69
N GLY A 209 -21.47 -21.45 -3.45
CA GLY A 209 -21.69 -22.86 -3.15
C GLY A 209 -20.52 -23.79 -3.50
N VAL A 210 -19.37 -23.22 -3.91
CA VAL A 210 -18.19 -23.97 -4.38
C VAL A 210 -16.90 -23.22 -4.01
N ALA A 211 -15.84 -23.96 -3.70
CA ALA A 211 -14.53 -23.37 -3.39
C ALA A 211 -13.92 -22.66 -4.60
N PRO A 212 -13.15 -21.56 -4.43
CA PRO A 212 -12.57 -20.77 -5.52
C PRO A 212 -11.77 -21.60 -6.54
N GLN A 213 -11.06 -22.64 -6.07
CA GLN A 213 -10.24 -23.52 -6.91
C GLN A 213 -11.07 -24.40 -7.85
N ARG A 214 -12.34 -24.71 -7.48
CA ARG A 214 -13.26 -25.54 -8.24
C ARG A 214 -14.25 -24.74 -9.08
N ALA A 215 -14.36 -23.43 -8.84
CA ALA A 215 -15.22 -22.54 -9.58
C ALA A 215 -14.68 -22.28 -11.00
N SER A 216 -15.58 -22.10 -11.97
CA SER A 216 -15.20 -21.70 -13.31
C SER A 216 -14.50 -20.34 -13.32
N LEU A 217 -13.68 -20.07 -14.37
CA LEU A 217 -12.98 -18.82 -14.52
C LEU A 217 -13.93 -17.61 -14.49
N ASP A 218 -15.06 -17.70 -15.18
CA ASP A 218 -16.05 -16.63 -15.25
C ASP A 218 -16.62 -16.26 -13.88
N VAL A 219 -16.91 -17.26 -13.03
CA VAL A 219 -17.40 -17.02 -11.66
C VAL A 219 -16.33 -16.35 -10.81
N ARG A 220 -15.06 -16.76 -10.96
CA ARG A 220 -13.94 -16.12 -10.27
C ARG A 220 -13.70 -14.70 -10.74
N LEU A 221 -13.82 -14.45 -12.05
CA LEU A 221 -13.71 -13.12 -12.64
C LEU A 221 -14.84 -12.18 -12.19
N ALA A 222 -16.07 -12.71 -12.04
CA ALA A 222 -17.21 -11.94 -11.54
C ALA A 222 -17.03 -11.54 -10.06
N TRP A 223 -16.43 -12.42 -9.25
CA TRP A 223 -16.08 -12.09 -7.86
C TRP A 223 -14.96 -11.07 -7.76
N SER A 224 -13.93 -11.18 -8.60
CA SER A 224 -12.78 -10.27 -8.64
C SER A 224 -13.06 -9.09 -9.58
N ASP A 225 -14.05 -8.25 -9.23
CA ASP A 225 -14.52 -7.18 -10.09
C ASP A 225 -13.64 -5.92 -10.04
N LEU A 226 -13.66 -5.15 -11.14
CA LEU A 226 -12.90 -3.91 -11.24
C LEU A 226 -13.43 -2.83 -10.29
N PHE A 227 -14.74 -2.83 -10.00
CA PHE A 227 -15.35 -1.82 -9.12
C PHE A 227 -14.74 -1.85 -7.73
N SER A 228 -14.72 -3.03 -7.09
CA SER A 228 -14.17 -3.18 -5.74
C SER A 228 -12.68 -2.85 -5.69
N THR A 229 -11.89 -3.36 -6.63
CA THR A 229 -10.45 -3.11 -6.72
C THR A 229 -10.16 -1.62 -6.98
N ALA A 230 -10.87 -0.99 -7.92
CA ALA A 230 -10.63 0.40 -8.28
C ALA A 230 -11.14 1.41 -7.23
N THR A 231 -12.12 1.03 -6.41
CA THR A 231 -12.66 1.88 -5.36
C THR A 231 -11.72 1.93 -4.16
N LEU A 232 -11.13 0.78 -3.78
CA LEU A 232 -10.24 0.70 -2.64
C LEU A 232 -8.86 1.30 -2.91
N VAL A 233 -8.40 1.33 -4.15
CA VAL A 233 -7.09 1.88 -4.50
C VAL A 233 -6.89 3.34 -4.01
N ASN A 234 -7.95 4.14 -3.93
CA ASN A 234 -7.87 5.51 -3.43
C ASN A 234 -7.85 5.61 -1.89
N LEU A 235 -7.91 4.49 -1.18
CA LEU A 235 -7.67 4.40 0.26
C LEU A 235 -6.22 4.00 0.58
N GLY A 236 -5.35 3.96 -0.43
CA GLY A 236 -3.94 3.65 -0.28
C GLY A 236 -3.16 4.71 0.49
N LEU A 237 -1.91 4.42 0.78
CA LEU A 237 -1.05 5.19 1.69
C LEU A 237 -0.88 6.64 1.23
N SER A 238 -0.73 6.89 -0.08
CA SER A 238 -0.55 8.24 -0.62
C SER A 238 -1.76 9.13 -0.35
N SER A 239 -2.98 8.62 -0.57
CA SER A 239 -4.23 9.34 -0.30
C SER A 239 -4.44 9.56 1.20
N GLN A 240 -4.05 8.61 2.03
CA GLN A 240 -4.09 8.70 3.49
C GLN A 240 -3.17 9.81 4.02
N PHE A 241 -1.94 9.93 3.47
CA PHE A 241 -1.03 11.02 3.87
C PHE A 241 -1.51 12.41 3.41
N VAL A 242 -2.22 12.51 2.29
CA VAL A 242 -2.89 13.76 1.90
C VAL A 242 -3.97 14.11 2.91
N ALA A 243 -4.83 13.16 3.29
CA ALA A 243 -5.89 13.40 4.27
C ALA A 243 -5.32 13.80 5.64
N LEU A 244 -4.26 13.12 6.12
CA LEU A 244 -3.56 13.51 7.34
C LEU A 244 -2.96 14.91 7.22
N GLY A 245 -2.30 15.21 6.09
CA GLY A 245 -1.74 16.53 5.82
C GLY A 245 -2.79 17.65 5.89
N VAL A 246 -3.97 17.42 5.34
CA VAL A 246 -5.11 18.35 5.46
C VAL A 246 -5.53 18.53 6.92
N CYS A 247 -5.68 17.45 7.69
CA CYS A 247 -6.03 17.53 9.11
C CYS A 247 -4.99 18.33 9.92
N LEU A 248 -3.70 18.15 9.62
CA LEU A 248 -2.60 18.86 10.28
C LEU A 248 -2.63 20.35 9.95
N VAL A 249 -2.82 20.73 8.68
CA VAL A 249 -2.88 22.14 8.25
C VAL A 249 -4.12 22.83 8.84
N LEU A 250 -5.24 22.12 8.96
CA LEU A 250 -6.46 22.64 9.59
C LEU A 250 -6.39 22.70 11.12
N GLY A 251 -5.32 22.21 11.74
CA GLY A 251 -5.16 22.23 13.19
C GLY A 251 -6.00 21.20 13.94
N VAL A 252 -6.47 20.17 13.27
CA VAL A 252 -7.33 19.11 13.83
C VAL A 252 -6.73 17.69 13.61
N PRO A 253 -5.50 17.42 14.09
CA PRO A 253 -4.76 16.18 13.78
C PRO A 253 -5.54 14.92 14.15
N PHE A 254 -6.24 14.91 15.26
CA PHE A 254 -7.02 13.75 15.70
C PHE A 254 -8.25 13.45 14.81
N ALA A 255 -8.72 14.41 14.01
CA ALA A 255 -9.79 14.17 13.04
C ALA A 255 -9.41 13.10 11.99
N TYR A 256 -8.11 12.94 11.71
CA TYR A 256 -7.63 11.88 10.84
C TYR A 256 -7.93 10.46 11.40
N VAL A 257 -7.90 10.27 12.72
CA VAL A 257 -8.29 9.00 13.36
C VAL A 257 -9.72 8.63 12.99
N TRP A 258 -10.64 9.59 13.08
CA TRP A 258 -12.04 9.38 12.69
C TRP A 258 -12.20 9.16 11.19
N PHE A 259 -11.43 9.87 10.38
CA PHE A 259 -11.41 9.66 8.93
C PHE A 259 -11.03 8.21 8.57
N VAL A 260 -9.99 7.66 9.20
CA VAL A 260 -9.56 6.27 8.95
C VAL A 260 -10.64 5.27 9.38
N LEU A 261 -11.29 5.48 10.53
CA LEU A 261 -12.40 4.64 10.97
C LEU A 261 -13.60 4.71 9.99
N ALA A 262 -13.89 5.89 9.46
CA ALA A 262 -14.89 6.07 8.41
C ALA A 262 -14.50 5.36 7.11
N CYS A 263 -13.22 5.38 6.72
CA CYS A 263 -12.70 4.58 5.60
C CYS A 263 -12.92 3.08 5.83
N GLY A 264 -12.71 2.59 7.06
CA GLY A 264 -13.02 1.19 7.41
C GLY A 264 -14.49 0.84 7.21
N ALA A 265 -15.40 1.70 7.69
CA ALA A 265 -16.84 1.53 7.46
C ALA A 265 -17.19 1.56 5.96
N TYR A 266 -16.59 2.47 5.20
CA TYR A 266 -16.75 2.54 3.75
C TYR A 266 -16.30 1.25 3.05
N VAL A 267 -15.18 0.66 3.46
CA VAL A 267 -14.70 -0.63 2.95
C VAL A 267 -15.74 -1.73 3.15
N LEU A 268 -16.38 -1.80 4.33
CA LEU A 268 -17.44 -2.78 4.59
C LEU A 268 -18.62 -2.59 3.65
N VAL A 269 -19.02 -1.36 3.37
CA VAL A 269 -20.09 -1.05 2.40
C VAL A 269 -19.68 -1.52 0.99
N VAL A 270 -18.45 -1.25 0.55
CA VAL A 270 -17.94 -1.70 -0.76
C VAL A 270 -17.95 -3.24 -0.86
N GLN A 271 -17.55 -3.95 0.20
CA GLN A 271 -17.57 -5.41 0.21
C GLN A 271 -19.03 -5.96 0.19
N ALA A 272 -19.97 -5.30 0.87
CA ALA A 272 -21.40 -5.66 0.81
C ALA A 272 -21.96 -5.46 -0.61
N ILE A 273 -21.66 -4.35 -1.26
CA ILE A 273 -22.07 -4.08 -2.66
C ILE A 273 -21.47 -5.15 -3.59
N ARG A 274 -20.19 -5.49 -3.41
CA ARG A 274 -19.53 -6.57 -4.17
C ARG A 274 -20.25 -7.89 -4.03
N ALA A 275 -20.60 -8.28 -2.81
CA ALA A 275 -21.34 -9.51 -2.52
C ALA A 275 -22.73 -9.52 -3.18
N VAL A 276 -23.51 -8.42 -3.09
CA VAL A 276 -24.82 -8.30 -3.73
C VAL A 276 -24.70 -8.40 -5.25
N ARG A 277 -23.72 -7.71 -5.87
CA ARG A 277 -23.48 -7.80 -7.31
C ARG A 277 -23.15 -9.22 -7.76
N PHE A 278 -22.33 -9.91 -6.98
CA PHE A 278 -21.96 -11.30 -7.25
C PHE A 278 -23.16 -12.24 -7.16
N VAL A 279 -24.01 -12.13 -6.13
CA VAL A 279 -25.24 -12.94 -6.00
C VAL A 279 -26.19 -12.70 -7.18
N ARG A 280 -26.35 -11.43 -7.61
CA ARG A 280 -27.15 -11.12 -8.82
C ARG A 280 -26.57 -11.76 -10.07
N TYR A 281 -25.25 -11.74 -10.23
CA TYR A 281 -24.59 -12.41 -11.35
C TYR A 281 -24.86 -13.91 -11.37
N LEU A 282 -24.81 -14.59 -10.22
CA LEU A 282 -25.10 -16.01 -10.11
C LEU A 282 -26.59 -16.32 -10.45
N ALA A 283 -27.52 -15.51 -9.96
CA ALA A 283 -28.96 -15.69 -10.20
C ALA A 283 -29.38 -15.54 -11.67
N VAL A 284 -28.61 -14.84 -12.49
CA VAL A 284 -28.89 -14.74 -13.96
C VAL A 284 -28.39 -15.96 -14.73
N ARG A 285 -27.53 -16.79 -14.11
CA ARG A 285 -26.93 -17.99 -14.73
C ARG A 285 -27.54 -19.31 -14.25
N SER A 286 -28.30 -19.28 -13.15
CA SER A 286 -29.10 -20.41 -12.68
C SER A 286 -30.43 -20.48 -13.43
#